data_567cbb0e1ff9b5cf1045913ce2f4b0d1
#
_entry.id   567cbb0e1ff9b5cf1045913ce2f4b0d1
#
_cell.length_a   1.000
_cell.length_b   1.000
_cell.length_c   1.000
_cell.angle_alpha   90.00
_cell.angle_beta   90.00
_cell.angle_gamma   90.00
#
_symmetry.space_group_name_H-M   'P 1'
#
loop_
_entity.id
_entity.type
_entity.pdbx_description
1 polymer ?
#
loop_
_entity_poly.entity_id
_entity_poly.type
_entity_poly.pdbx_seq_one_letter_code
_entity_poly.pdbx_strand_id
1 'polypeptide(L)'
;HEPLPGVNITYKKINGDTNGTISDADGAYEIALPDGGIDLLFSYIGYENEQLPLILRKGDTKTKDVYMNIKTNLLGDVVVSAGRLEQKLSDVTVSMDLLKAGDIAKQAPTDLSSTLNTMPGVDINDKQPSIRGGNGWTYGVGSRSLVLVDGMSALSSGNGVINWNIVPLENIEQVEVMKGASSVLYGSSALNGVINIRTKRPGLTPTTSARAYVGVYDHPVHNEYEGADVSHARRIGNFDVSGGLNLFSDDGYRDQGYNRRLRLGGNMTYHHPMKEGKLLNYGFNFNYLADKYADFFIWRSPVEVYQPSSIANMGRKGNTFYIDPFFNFTNPTNNTSHKIKT
;
A
#
# COMPACT_ATOMS: atom_id res chain seq x y z
N HIS A 1 20.63 22.07 -9.69
CA HIS A 1 21.01 20.69 -9.97
C HIS A 1 21.85 20.18 -8.79
N GLU A 2 21.39 19.12 -8.13
CA GLU A 2 22.12 18.48 -7.05
C GLU A 2 22.86 17.26 -7.61
N PRO A 3 24.09 16.97 -7.13
CA PRO A 3 24.81 15.77 -7.53
C PRO A 3 24.02 14.51 -7.11
N LEU A 4 24.05 13.49 -7.96
CA LEU A 4 23.38 12.22 -7.72
C LEU A 4 24.41 11.11 -7.44
N PRO A 5 24.67 10.78 -6.17
CA PRO A 5 25.53 9.65 -5.81
C PRO A 5 24.82 8.31 -6.05
N GLY A 6 25.57 7.31 -6.49
CA GLY A 6 25.06 5.94 -6.66
C GLY A 6 24.30 5.69 -7.97
N VAL A 7 24.40 6.59 -8.95
CA VAL A 7 23.89 6.35 -10.30
C VAL A 7 24.67 5.19 -10.94
N ASN A 8 23.95 4.20 -11.46
CA ASN A 8 24.54 3.07 -12.16
C ASN A 8 24.75 3.45 -13.64
N ILE A 9 25.97 3.43 -14.13
CA ILE A 9 26.38 3.77 -15.49
C ILE A 9 26.88 2.50 -16.17
N THR A 10 26.15 2.01 -17.19
CA THR A 10 26.47 0.74 -17.85
C THR A 10 26.53 0.88 -19.36
N TYR A 11 27.26 -0.04 -20.01
CA TYR A 11 27.24 -0.23 -21.45
C TYR A 11 27.33 -1.72 -21.80
N LYS A 12 26.80 -2.09 -22.96
CA LYS A 12 26.92 -3.46 -23.48
C LYS A 12 28.12 -3.57 -24.39
N LYS A 13 28.94 -4.59 -24.17
CA LYS A 13 30.01 -4.97 -25.07
C LYS A 13 29.48 -5.72 -26.31
N ILE A 14 30.24 -5.78 -27.38
CA ILE A 14 29.89 -6.51 -28.61
C ILE A 14 29.61 -8.01 -28.33
N ASN A 15 30.28 -8.61 -27.34
CA ASN A 15 30.03 -9.98 -26.90
C ASN A 15 28.78 -10.18 -26.02
N GLY A 16 28.03 -9.13 -25.78
CA GLY A 16 26.79 -9.15 -24.95
C GLY A 16 27.00 -8.92 -23.46
N ASP A 17 28.23 -8.91 -22.95
CA ASP A 17 28.52 -8.62 -21.55
C ASP A 17 28.22 -7.16 -21.23
N THR A 18 27.67 -6.93 -20.05
CA THR A 18 27.46 -5.58 -19.50
C THR A 18 28.65 -5.20 -18.60
N ASN A 19 29.21 -4.02 -18.81
CA ASN A 19 30.23 -3.45 -17.95
C ASN A 19 29.77 -2.04 -17.48
N GLY A 20 30.27 -1.55 -16.35
CA GLY A 20 29.80 -0.26 -15.80
C GLY A 20 30.61 0.24 -14.63
N THR A 21 30.18 1.39 -14.15
CA THR A 21 30.67 2.08 -12.94
C THR A 21 29.50 2.69 -12.18
N ILE A 22 29.76 3.27 -11.02
CA ILE A 22 28.76 3.95 -10.17
C ILE A 22 29.30 5.33 -9.84
N SER A 23 28.43 6.36 -9.82
CA SER A 23 28.83 7.70 -9.40
C SER A 23 29.14 7.74 -7.89
N ASP A 24 30.15 8.54 -7.53
CA ASP A 24 30.59 8.73 -6.15
C ASP A 24 29.66 9.69 -5.34
N ALA A 25 30.10 10.07 -4.13
CA ALA A 25 29.34 10.96 -3.22
C ALA A 25 29.07 12.35 -3.80
N ASP A 26 29.93 12.83 -4.70
CA ASP A 26 29.83 14.13 -5.37
C ASP A 26 29.12 14.01 -6.74
N GLY A 27 28.60 12.83 -7.09
CA GLY A 27 27.96 12.55 -8.36
C GLY A 27 28.95 12.37 -9.52
N ALA A 28 30.26 12.36 -9.26
CA ALA A 28 31.28 12.18 -10.29
C ALA A 28 31.43 10.68 -10.67
N TYR A 29 31.75 10.42 -11.92
CA TYR A 29 31.96 9.06 -12.42
C TYR A 29 33.13 9.01 -13.41
N GLU A 30 33.80 7.87 -13.43
CA GLU A 30 34.83 7.56 -14.42
C GLU A 30 34.59 6.15 -14.96
N ILE A 31 34.66 5.98 -16.28
CA ILE A 31 34.44 4.71 -16.94
C ILE A 31 35.37 4.55 -18.14
N ALA A 32 36.10 3.45 -18.17
CA ALA A 32 36.93 3.08 -19.34
C ALA A 32 36.06 2.40 -20.39
N LEU A 33 36.05 2.95 -21.59
CA LEU A 33 35.24 2.51 -22.71
C LEU A 33 36.11 2.03 -23.87
N PRO A 34 35.70 1.02 -24.64
CA PRO A 34 36.37 0.63 -25.88
C PRO A 34 36.18 1.68 -26.98
N ASP A 35 37.04 1.62 -28.00
CA ASP A 35 36.91 2.47 -29.18
C ASP A 35 35.63 2.11 -29.97
N GLY A 36 35.01 3.12 -30.59
CA GLY A 36 33.83 2.94 -31.43
C GLY A 36 32.59 3.67 -30.95
N GLY A 37 31.44 3.30 -31.48
CA GLY A 37 30.13 3.78 -31.05
C GLY A 37 29.65 2.98 -29.87
N ILE A 38 29.27 3.69 -28.79
CA ILE A 38 28.82 3.11 -27.51
C ILE A 38 27.66 3.91 -26.98
N ASP A 39 26.66 3.22 -26.47
CA ASP A 39 25.56 3.82 -25.73
C ASP A 39 25.77 3.56 -24.24
N LEU A 40 25.99 4.62 -23.47
CA LEU A 40 25.98 4.60 -22.02
C LEU A 40 24.55 4.70 -21.53
N LEU A 41 24.16 3.80 -20.64
CA LEU A 41 22.88 3.83 -19.93
C LEU A 41 23.09 4.27 -18.49
N PHE A 42 22.49 5.37 -18.11
CA PHE A 42 22.43 5.87 -16.74
C PHE A 42 21.11 5.43 -16.13
N SER A 43 21.17 4.77 -14.98
CA SER A 43 20.00 4.31 -14.26
C SER A 43 20.14 4.60 -12.77
N TYR A 44 19.06 5.14 -12.17
CA TYR A 44 18.98 5.43 -10.75
C TYR A 44 17.55 5.22 -10.26
N ILE A 45 17.40 4.72 -9.04
CA ILE A 45 16.07 4.44 -8.48
C ILE A 45 15.28 5.75 -8.35
N GLY A 46 14.12 5.80 -8.98
CA GLY A 46 13.24 6.96 -8.98
C GLY A 46 13.52 8.01 -10.07
N TYR A 47 14.45 7.73 -10.98
CA TYR A 47 14.74 8.57 -12.13
C TYR A 47 14.46 7.84 -13.44
N GLU A 48 14.21 8.60 -14.51
CA GLU A 48 14.16 8.07 -15.86
C GLU A 48 15.55 7.64 -16.29
N ASN A 49 15.61 6.53 -17.03
CA ASN A 49 16.87 6.08 -17.60
C ASN A 49 17.28 7.04 -18.71
N GLU A 50 18.52 7.52 -18.66
CA GLU A 50 19.10 8.36 -19.71
C GLU A 50 20.11 7.55 -20.53
N GLN A 51 20.08 7.76 -21.85
CA GLN A 51 21.01 7.13 -22.79
C GLN A 51 21.89 8.21 -23.42
N LEU A 52 23.21 8.01 -23.34
CA LEU A 52 24.20 8.90 -23.92
C LEU A 52 24.97 8.15 -25.03
N PRO A 53 24.67 8.40 -26.32
CA PRO A 53 25.46 7.84 -27.40
C PRO A 53 26.79 8.57 -27.49
N LEU A 54 27.89 7.80 -27.56
CA LEU A 54 29.26 8.30 -27.67
C LEU A 54 29.96 7.63 -28.82
N ILE A 55 30.80 8.40 -29.52
CA ILE A 55 31.78 7.87 -30.47
C ILE A 55 33.16 8.22 -29.93
N LEU A 56 33.97 7.19 -29.67
CA LEU A 56 35.30 7.30 -29.10
C LEU A 56 36.34 6.79 -30.05
N ARG A 57 37.48 7.48 -30.10
CA ARG A 57 38.69 7.04 -30.80
C ARG A 57 39.76 6.67 -29.79
N LYS A 58 40.71 5.88 -30.18
CA LYS A 58 41.80 5.43 -29.31
C LYS A 58 42.53 6.60 -28.69
N GLY A 59 42.52 6.66 -27.33
CA GLY A 59 43.16 7.71 -26.55
C GLY A 59 42.27 8.92 -26.27
N ASP A 60 41.00 8.94 -26.70
CA ASP A 60 40.06 10.02 -26.38
C ASP A 60 39.72 9.99 -24.90
N THR A 61 39.69 11.20 -24.27
CA THR A 61 39.10 11.44 -22.97
C THR A 61 37.96 12.48 -23.14
N LYS A 62 36.78 12.17 -22.66
CA LYS A 62 35.62 13.07 -22.76
C LYS A 62 34.99 13.26 -21.40
N THR A 63 34.70 14.50 -21.04
CA THR A 63 33.90 14.85 -19.87
C THR A 63 32.46 15.15 -20.31
N LYS A 64 31.47 14.57 -19.62
CA LYS A 64 30.06 14.78 -19.89
C LYS A 64 29.27 14.84 -18.60
N ASP A 65 28.53 15.93 -18.41
CA ASP A 65 27.49 16.02 -17.41
C ASP A 65 26.19 15.43 -17.96
N VAL A 66 25.55 14.57 -17.18
CA VAL A 66 24.29 13.92 -17.54
C VAL A 66 23.24 14.32 -16.51
N TYR A 67 22.13 14.83 -17.00
CA TYR A 67 21.01 15.25 -16.18
C TYR A 67 19.93 14.18 -16.24
N MET A 68 19.56 13.64 -15.10
CA MET A 68 18.51 12.65 -14.99
C MET A 68 17.23 13.31 -14.50
N ASN A 69 16.14 13.06 -15.20
CA ASN A 69 14.82 13.50 -14.79
C ASN A 69 14.25 12.58 -13.73
N ILE A 70 13.60 13.16 -12.71
CA ILE A 70 12.83 12.36 -11.76
C ILE A 70 11.74 11.65 -12.55
N LYS A 71 11.65 10.35 -12.40
CA LYS A 71 10.58 9.54 -13.00
C LYS A 71 9.26 9.96 -12.38
N THR A 72 8.67 11.01 -12.96
CA THR A 72 7.28 11.35 -12.67
C THR A 72 6.43 10.23 -13.23
N ASN A 73 5.77 9.48 -12.38
CA ASN A 73 4.78 8.46 -12.77
C ASN A 73 3.57 9.14 -13.45
N LEU A 74 3.78 9.72 -14.60
CA LEU A 74 2.74 10.07 -15.52
C LEU A 74 2.30 8.77 -16.20
N LEU A 75 1.26 8.13 -15.64
CA LEU A 75 0.64 6.89 -16.19
C LEU A 75 1.61 5.69 -16.29
N GLY A 76 2.64 5.65 -15.44
CA GLY A 76 3.61 4.55 -15.39
C GLY A 76 3.00 3.27 -14.84
N ASP A 77 3.62 2.17 -15.21
CA ASP A 77 3.29 0.81 -14.82
C ASP A 77 2.79 0.73 -13.38
N VAL A 78 1.51 0.43 -13.23
CA VAL A 78 0.93 0.21 -11.91
C VAL A 78 1.52 -1.08 -11.36
N VAL A 79 2.29 -0.96 -10.27
CA VAL A 79 2.88 -2.09 -9.59
C VAL A 79 1.88 -2.63 -8.58
N VAL A 80 1.62 -3.92 -8.64
CA VAL A 80 0.70 -4.63 -7.75
C VAL A 80 1.37 -5.81 -7.09
N SER A 81 0.82 -6.27 -5.98
CA SER A 81 1.37 -7.38 -5.18
C SER A 81 0.71 -8.72 -5.49
N ALA A 82 0.21 -8.92 -6.72
CA ALA A 82 -0.33 -10.19 -7.14
C ALA A 82 0.75 -11.29 -7.00
N GLY A 83 0.43 -12.38 -6.33
CA GLY A 83 1.39 -13.45 -6.09
C GLY A 83 2.42 -13.18 -4.98
N ARG A 84 2.18 -12.21 -4.10
CA ARG A 84 3.07 -11.76 -3.01
C ARG A 84 4.38 -11.11 -3.47
N LEU A 85 4.60 -10.99 -4.76
CA LEU A 85 5.72 -10.27 -5.37
C LEU A 85 5.17 -9.03 -6.08
N GLU A 86 5.97 -7.97 -6.08
CA GLU A 86 5.65 -6.77 -6.84
C GLU A 86 5.88 -7.05 -8.34
N GLN A 87 4.85 -6.80 -9.13
CA GLN A 87 4.88 -6.97 -10.59
C GLN A 87 4.01 -5.91 -11.27
N LYS A 88 4.22 -5.70 -12.55
CA LYS A 88 3.39 -4.77 -13.32
C LYS A 88 1.98 -5.33 -13.44
N LEU A 89 0.97 -4.47 -13.36
CA LEU A 89 -0.43 -4.88 -13.54
C LEU A 89 -0.68 -5.57 -14.88
N SER A 90 0.06 -5.16 -15.93
CA SER A 90 0.01 -5.79 -17.26
C SER A 90 0.43 -7.26 -17.26
N ASP A 91 1.27 -7.66 -16.32
CA ASP A 91 1.86 -9.00 -16.25
C ASP A 91 1.05 -9.95 -15.36
N VAL A 92 0.00 -9.40 -14.71
CA VAL A 92 -0.87 -10.16 -13.81
C VAL A 92 -1.86 -11.00 -14.60
N THR A 93 -1.83 -12.30 -14.36
CA THR A 93 -2.70 -13.28 -15.04
C THR A 93 -4.07 -13.47 -14.39
N VAL A 94 -4.27 -12.91 -13.19
CA VAL A 94 -5.55 -12.99 -12.45
C VAL A 94 -6.38 -11.74 -12.67
N SER A 95 -7.71 -11.88 -12.63
CA SER A 95 -8.62 -10.73 -12.70
C SER A 95 -8.43 -9.86 -11.45
N MET A 96 -7.98 -8.64 -11.65
CA MET A 96 -7.68 -7.69 -10.60
C MET A 96 -8.26 -6.32 -10.91
N ASP A 97 -8.82 -5.69 -9.89
CA ASP A 97 -9.18 -4.27 -9.91
C ASP A 97 -8.29 -3.49 -8.95
N LEU A 98 -8.07 -2.25 -9.29
CA LEU A 98 -7.24 -1.33 -8.50
C LEU A 98 -8.03 -0.08 -8.15
N LEU A 99 -7.98 0.30 -6.87
CA LEU A 99 -8.52 1.55 -6.38
C LEU A 99 -7.38 2.40 -5.84
N LYS A 100 -7.16 3.56 -6.44
CA LYS A 100 -6.07 4.49 -6.07
C LYS A 100 -6.50 5.42 -4.93
N ALA A 101 -5.52 5.90 -4.16
CA ALA A 101 -5.76 6.85 -3.06
C ALA A 101 -6.59 8.08 -3.48
N GLY A 102 -6.36 8.61 -4.69
CA GLY A 102 -7.13 9.75 -5.20
C GLY A 102 -8.61 9.45 -5.41
N ASP A 103 -8.97 8.24 -5.79
CA ASP A 103 -10.37 7.84 -6.00
C ASP A 103 -11.08 7.57 -4.66
N ILE A 104 -10.34 7.04 -3.67
CA ILE A 104 -10.83 6.92 -2.30
C ILE A 104 -11.08 8.32 -1.71
N ALA A 105 -10.14 9.23 -1.87
CA ALA A 105 -10.25 10.58 -1.33
C ALA A 105 -11.44 11.37 -1.89
N LYS A 106 -11.79 11.19 -3.18
CA LYS A 106 -12.97 11.83 -3.81
C LYS A 106 -14.29 11.42 -3.18
N GLN A 107 -14.37 10.19 -2.65
CA GLN A 107 -15.57 9.68 -1.99
C GLN A 107 -15.66 10.12 -0.52
N ALA A 108 -14.56 10.67 0.04
CA ALA A 108 -14.45 11.12 1.43
C ALA A 108 -15.02 10.11 2.47
N PRO A 109 -14.71 8.82 2.39
CA PRO A 109 -15.31 7.81 3.24
C PRO A 109 -14.84 7.95 4.69
N THR A 110 -15.66 7.49 5.63
CA THR A 110 -15.27 7.33 7.04
C THR A 110 -14.65 5.97 7.32
N ASP A 111 -14.94 4.97 6.48
CA ASP A 111 -14.28 3.67 6.43
C ASP A 111 -14.16 3.16 4.99
N LEU A 112 -13.30 2.17 4.75
CA LEU A 112 -13.02 1.66 3.40
C LEU A 112 -14.16 0.80 2.84
N SER A 113 -15.00 0.22 3.70
CA SER A 113 -16.03 -0.73 3.26
C SER A 113 -17.05 -0.09 2.32
N SER A 114 -17.42 1.17 2.58
CA SER A 114 -18.33 1.93 1.73
C SER A 114 -17.78 2.16 0.32
N THR A 115 -16.50 2.48 0.22
CA THR A 115 -15.82 2.66 -1.07
C THR A 115 -15.69 1.36 -1.84
N LEU A 116 -15.31 0.26 -1.16
CA LEU A 116 -15.22 -1.06 -1.78
C LEU A 116 -16.56 -1.53 -2.35
N ASN A 117 -17.65 -1.17 -1.70
CA ASN A 117 -19.01 -1.51 -2.16
C ASN A 117 -19.40 -0.83 -3.49
N THR A 118 -18.64 0.16 -3.94
CA THR A 118 -18.82 0.79 -5.26
C THR A 118 -18.08 0.07 -6.38
N MET A 119 -17.21 -0.91 -6.04
CA MET A 119 -16.42 -1.64 -7.04
C MET A 119 -17.24 -2.77 -7.68
N PRO A 120 -17.19 -2.94 -9.01
CA PRO A 120 -17.93 -4.00 -9.68
C PRO A 120 -17.60 -5.40 -9.13
N GLY A 121 -18.61 -6.16 -8.72
CA GLY A 121 -18.47 -7.51 -8.20
C GLY A 121 -17.79 -7.61 -6.83
N VAL A 122 -17.80 -6.55 -6.05
CA VAL A 122 -17.43 -6.51 -4.65
C VAL A 122 -18.64 -6.02 -3.86
N ASP A 123 -19.09 -6.80 -2.91
CA ASP A 123 -20.19 -6.47 -2.02
C ASP A 123 -19.70 -6.56 -0.57
N ILE A 124 -20.02 -5.58 0.24
CA ILE A 124 -19.74 -5.60 1.67
C ILE A 124 -21.08 -5.72 2.41
N ASN A 125 -21.40 -6.93 2.83
CA ASN A 125 -22.62 -7.22 3.56
C ASN A 125 -22.32 -7.41 5.05
N ASP A 126 -22.88 -6.55 5.88
CA ASP A 126 -22.65 -6.54 7.33
C ASP A 126 -21.15 -6.64 7.68
N LYS A 127 -20.36 -5.76 7.06
CA LYS A 127 -18.88 -5.68 7.20
C LYS A 127 -18.11 -6.88 6.64
N GLN A 128 -18.79 -7.85 6.01
CA GLN A 128 -18.15 -9.02 5.40
C GLN A 128 -17.99 -8.82 3.90
N PRO A 129 -16.76 -8.87 3.36
CA PRO A 129 -16.53 -8.75 1.93
C PRO A 129 -16.96 -10.03 1.21
N SER A 130 -17.69 -9.85 0.11
CA SER A 130 -18.07 -10.87 -0.85
C SER A 130 -17.55 -10.47 -2.22
N ILE A 131 -16.80 -11.34 -2.87
CA ILE A 131 -16.25 -11.08 -4.20
C ILE A 131 -16.95 -12.02 -5.18
N ARG A 132 -17.55 -11.44 -6.26
CA ARG A 132 -18.33 -12.16 -7.30
C ARG A 132 -19.45 -13.03 -6.73
N GLY A 133 -20.09 -12.57 -5.63
CA GLY A 133 -21.16 -13.34 -4.99
C GLY A 133 -20.72 -14.65 -4.35
N GLY A 134 -19.42 -14.86 -4.20
CA GLY A 134 -18.84 -16.11 -3.72
C GLY A 134 -19.10 -16.41 -2.24
N ASN A 135 -19.50 -15.41 -1.46
CA ASN A 135 -19.95 -15.59 -0.08
C ASN A 135 -21.43 -15.26 0.03
N GLY A 136 -22.21 -16.16 0.59
CA GLY A 136 -23.44 -15.73 1.24
C GLY A 136 -23.13 -14.94 2.52
N TRP A 137 -24.09 -14.20 3.02
CA TRP A 137 -24.01 -13.62 4.36
C TRP A 137 -23.98 -14.75 5.40
N THR A 138 -22.99 -14.71 6.29
CA THR A 138 -22.86 -15.68 7.40
C THR A 138 -22.61 -14.88 8.68
N TYR A 139 -23.61 -14.85 9.54
CA TYR A 139 -23.52 -14.13 10.80
C TYR A 139 -22.43 -14.72 11.72
N GLY A 140 -21.51 -13.86 12.18
CA GLY A 140 -20.46 -14.22 13.14
C GLY A 140 -19.39 -15.18 12.63
N VAL A 141 -19.41 -15.54 11.35
CA VAL A 141 -18.38 -16.35 10.70
C VAL A 141 -17.72 -15.52 9.63
N GLY A 142 -16.39 -15.55 9.59
CA GLY A 142 -15.62 -14.75 8.67
C GLY A 142 -15.88 -15.02 7.20
N SER A 143 -15.55 -14.04 6.39
CA SER A 143 -15.64 -14.08 4.95
C SER A 143 -14.65 -15.10 4.36
N ARG A 144 -14.98 -15.64 3.18
CA ARG A 144 -14.06 -16.42 2.34
C ARG A 144 -13.17 -15.52 1.47
N SER A 145 -13.23 -14.23 1.71
CA SER A 145 -12.38 -13.23 1.06
C SER A 145 -11.38 -12.70 2.09
N LEU A 146 -10.11 -12.82 1.78
CA LEU A 146 -9.03 -12.37 2.66
C LEU A 146 -8.84 -10.87 2.53
N VAL A 147 -8.72 -10.17 3.65
CA VAL A 147 -8.37 -8.76 3.68
C VAL A 147 -7.00 -8.59 4.33
N LEU A 148 -6.11 -7.90 3.64
CA LEU A 148 -4.73 -7.66 4.06
C LEU A 148 -4.47 -6.15 4.16
N VAL A 149 -3.67 -5.76 5.14
CA VAL A 149 -3.03 -4.43 5.20
C VAL A 149 -1.53 -4.66 5.16
N ASP A 150 -0.87 -4.17 4.11
CA ASP A 150 0.56 -4.41 3.83
C ASP A 150 0.96 -5.90 3.89
N GLY A 151 0.03 -6.78 3.50
CA GLY A 151 0.22 -8.23 3.50
C GLY A 151 -0.04 -8.91 4.85
N MET A 152 -0.42 -8.17 5.91
CA MET A 152 -0.90 -8.72 7.18
C MET A 152 -2.40 -8.90 7.15
N SER A 153 -2.88 -10.05 7.66
CA SER A 153 -4.31 -10.31 7.74
C SER A 153 -5.01 -9.33 8.69
N ALA A 154 -6.01 -8.63 8.18
CA ALA A 154 -6.89 -7.76 8.97
C ALA A 154 -8.10 -8.52 9.56
N LEU A 155 -8.16 -9.84 9.36
CA LEU A 155 -9.22 -10.69 9.90
C LEU A 155 -8.97 -10.96 11.38
N SER A 156 -10.05 -10.96 12.14
CA SER A 156 -10.03 -11.40 13.55
C SER A 156 -9.62 -12.87 13.65
N SER A 157 -8.68 -13.20 14.52
CA SER A 157 -8.20 -14.56 14.76
C SER A 157 -9.28 -15.49 15.36
N GLY A 158 -10.30 -14.91 16.02
CA GLY A 158 -11.34 -15.69 16.68
C GLY A 158 -12.45 -16.16 15.74
N ASN A 159 -12.90 -15.29 14.86
CA ASN A 159 -14.07 -15.57 14.00
C ASN A 159 -13.87 -15.19 12.53
N GLY A 160 -12.70 -14.67 12.14
CA GLY A 160 -12.39 -14.28 10.77
C GLY A 160 -13.15 -13.04 10.26
N VAL A 161 -13.86 -12.33 11.12
CA VAL A 161 -14.56 -11.09 10.74
C VAL A 161 -13.55 -9.95 10.70
N ILE A 162 -13.67 -9.06 9.72
CA ILE A 162 -12.83 -7.88 9.64
C ILE A 162 -13.35 -6.75 10.52
N ASN A 163 -12.43 -6.09 11.23
CA ASN A 163 -12.68 -4.78 11.82
C ASN A 163 -12.17 -3.68 10.89
N TRP A 164 -13.06 -3.06 10.12
CA TRP A 164 -12.69 -2.00 9.17
C TRP A 164 -12.05 -0.78 9.83
N ASN A 165 -12.25 -0.58 11.14
CA ASN A 165 -11.59 0.50 11.88
C ASN A 165 -10.05 0.38 11.90
N ILE A 166 -9.49 -0.83 11.64
CA ILE A 166 -8.03 -1.03 11.61
C ILE A 166 -7.38 -0.54 10.31
N VAL A 167 -8.18 -0.35 9.26
CA VAL A 167 -7.67 0.05 7.94
C VAL A 167 -7.28 1.53 7.93
N PRO A 168 -6.00 1.88 7.65
CA PRO A 168 -5.48 3.24 7.77
C PRO A 168 -5.84 4.10 6.54
N LEU A 169 -7.09 4.55 6.44
CA LEU A 169 -7.59 5.36 5.31
C LEU A 169 -6.70 6.55 4.97
N GLU A 170 -6.16 7.21 5.98
CA GLU A 170 -5.29 8.39 5.86
C GLU A 170 -3.95 8.09 5.19
N ASN A 171 -3.56 6.82 5.23
CA ASN A 171 -2.26 6.36 4.75
C ASN A 171 -2.35 5.33 3.61
N ILE A 172 -3.52 5.15 2.98
CA ILE A 172 -3.65 4.25 1.83
C ILE A 172 -2.96 4.84 0.60
N GLU A 173 -2.18 4.04 -0.08
CA GLU A 173 -1.65 4.30 -1.42
C GLU A 173 -2.57 3.74 -2.49
N GLN A 174 -2.94 2.46 -2.34
CA GLN A 174 -3.85 1.76 -3.25
C GLN A 174 -4.49 0.56 -2.58
N VAL A 175 -5.61 0.12 -3.14
CA VAL A 175 -6.28 -1.13 -2.78
C VAL A 175 -6.36 -2.02 -4.01
N GLU A 176 -5.86 -3.23 -3.87
CA GLU A 176 -5.81 -4.27 -4.90
C GLU A 176 -6.88 -5.31 -4.60
N VAL A 177 -7.81 -5.53 -5.51
CA VAL A 177 -8.86 -6.54 -5.36
C VAL A 177 -8.63 -7.65 -6.37
N MET A 178 -8.09 -8.77 -5.92
CA MET A 178 -7.93 -9.98 -6.70
C MET A 178 -9.20 -10.81 -6.66
N LYS A 179 -9.83 -11.04 -7.82
CA LYS A 179 -11.13 -11.68 -7.96
C LYS A 179 -10.97 -13.12 -8.40
N GLY A 180 -11.20 -14.05 -7.48
CA GLY A 180 -11.13 -15.49 -7.73
C GLY A 180 -10.27 -16.21 -6.71
N ALA A 181 -10.18 -17.52 -6.83
CA ALA A 181 -9.44 -18.36 -5.89
C ALA A 181 -7.95 -18.02 -5.85
N SER A 182 -7.47 -17.61 -4.69
CA SER A 182 -6.08 -17.24 -4.43
C SER A 182 -5.48 -18.00 -3.25
N SER A 183 -6.15 -19.06 -2.81
CA SER A 183 -5.78 -19.84 -1.61
C SER A 183 -4.41 -20.50 -1.72
N VAL A 184 -3.94 -20.84 -2.91
CA VAL A 184 -2.58 -21.39 -3.11
C VAL A 184 -1.50 -20.43 -2.64
N LEU A 185 -1.71 -19.12 -2.83
CA LEU A 185 -0.74 -18.09 -2.48
C LEU A 185 -0.99 -17.46 -1.10
N TYR A 186 -2.25 -17.37 -0.70
CA TYR A 186 -2.69 -16.58 0.45
C TYR A 186 -3.33 -17.39 1.58
N GLY A 187 -3.53 -18.69 1.39
CA GLY A 187 -4.12 -19.58 2.39
C GLY A 187 -5.64 -19.70 2.31
N SER A 188 -6.22 -20.47 3.23
CA SER A 188 -7.62 -20.90 3.21
C SER A 188 -8.66 -19.77 3.21
N SER A 189 -8.32 -18.61 3.77
CA SER A 189 -9.24 -17.47 3.81
C SER A 189 -9.40 -16.77 2.44
N ALA A 190 -8.58 -17.10 1.44
CA ALA A 190 -8.60 -16.49 0.11
C ALA A 190 -9.32 -17.34 -0.94
N LEU A 191 -10.43 -17.98 -0.59
CA LEU A 191 -11.20 -18.86 -1.48
C LEU A 191 -11.88 -18.09 -2.63
N ASN A 192 -12.43 -16.91 -2.34
CA ASN A 192 -13.17 -16.10 -3.31
C ASN A 192 -12.37 -14.92 -3.83
N GLY A 193 -11.30 -14.56 -3.15
CA GLY A 193 -10.40 -13.48 -3.54
C GLY A 193 -9.67 -12.86 -2.38
N VAL A 194 -8.91 -11.82 -2.71
CA VAL A 194 -8.07 -11.06 -1.76
C VAL A 194 -8.28 -9.58 -1.99
N ILE A 195 -8.48 -8.84 -0.90
CA ILE A 195 -8.43 -7.39 -0.86
C ILE A 195 -7.13 -7.03 -0.15
N ASN A 196 -6.15 -6.51 -0.89
CA ASN A 196 -4.86 -6.12 -0.34
C ASN A 196 -4.75 -4.59 -0.32
N ILE A 197 -4.65 -4.04 0.88
CA ILE A 197 -4.56 -2.61 1.14
C ILE A 197 -3.08 -2.28 1.33
N ARG A 198 -2.56 -1.40 0.47
CA ARG A 198 -1.17 -0.93 0.56
C ARG A 198 -1.14 0.46 1.17
N THR A 199 -0.27 0.65 2.15
CA THR A 199 -0.02 1.96 2.72
C THR A 199 1.05 2.71 1.93
N LYS A 200 0.99 4.05 2.01
CA LYS A 200 1.94 4.95 1.35
C LYS A 200 3.36 4.65 1.76
N ARG A 201 4.23 4.55 0.77
CA ARG A 201 5.67 4.52 0.97
C ARG A 201 6.29 5.83 0.53
N PRO A 202 7.34 6.29 1.21
CA PRO A 202 8.02 7.53 0.84
C PRO A 202 8.52 7.49 -0.61
N GLY A 203 8.17 8.53 -1.36
CA GLY A 203 8.80 8.84 -2.63
C GLY A 203 10.04 9.70 -2.43
N LEU A 204 10.52 10.29 -3.52
CA LEU A 204 11.66 11.23 -3.49
C LEU A 204 11.33 12.53 -2.77
N THR A 205 10.07 12.97 -2.85
CA THR A 205 9.57 14.15 -2.15
C THR A 205 8.72 13.75 -0.95
N PRO A 206 8.89 14.43 0.21
CA PRO A 206 8.03 14.21 1.35
C PRO A 206 6.58 14.54 1.02
N THR A 207 5.65 13.73 1.52
CA THR A 207 4.21 13.97 1.34
C THR A 207 3.52 14.06 2.68
N THR A 208 2.66 15.06 2.83
CA THR A 208 1.81 15.23 4.02
C THR A 208 0.37 15.40 3.56
N SER A 209 -0.54 14.72 4.23
CA SER A 209 -1.98 14.88 4.03
C SER A 209 -2.66 15.07 5.37
N ALA A 210 -3.58 16.02 5.45
CA ALA A 210 -4.42 16.24 6.62
C ALA A 210 -5.86 16.45 6.16
N ARG A 211 -6.81 15.91 6.93
CA ARG A 211 -8.24 16.06 6.69
C ARG A 211 -8.95 16.21 8.03
N ALA A 212 -9.91 17.12 8.09
CA ALA A 212 -10.89 17.19 9.16
C ALA A 212 -12.27 17.28 8.55
N TYR A 213 -13.24 16.65 9.16
CA TYR A 213 -14.61 16.58 8.64
C TYR A 213 -15.63 16.45 9.75
N VAL A 214 -16.82 16.93 9.48
CA VAL A 214 -18.01 16.76 10.27
C VAL A 214 -19.18 16.43 9.36
N GLY A 215 -20.09 15.63 9.83
CA GLY A 215 -21.33 15.32 9.13
C GLY A 215 -22.46 15.11 10.12
N VAL A 216 -23.67 15.22 9.63
CA VAL A 216 -24.88 15.10 10.43
C VAL A 216 -25.80 14.06 9.84
N TYR A 217 -26.48 13.32 10.70
CA TYR A 217 -27.61 12.47 10.35
C TYR A 217 -28.89 13.27 10.63
N ASP A 218 -29.69 13.49 9.61
CA ASP A 218 -30.92 14.29 9.73
C ASP A 218 -32.16 13.43 10.00
N HIS A 219 -32.07 12.15 9.76
CA HIS A 219 -33.18 11.22 9.99
C HIS A 219 -32.65 9.83 10.30
N PRO A 220 -33.19 9.07 11.24
CA PRO A 220 -34.35 9.38 12.11
C PRO A 220 -33.99 10.21 13.37
N VAL A 221 -32.70 10.39 13.61
CA VAL A 221 -32.15 11.15 14.74
C VAL A 221 -31.22 12.23 14.25
N HIS A 222 -31.15 13.34 14.98
CA HIS A 222 -30.20 14.40 14.73
C HIS A 222 -28.90 14.12 15.49
N ASN A 223 -28.08 13.23 14.93
CA ASN A 223 -26.77 12.87 15.46
C ASN A 223 -25.67 13.33 14.50
N GLU A 224 -24.47 13.35 14.98
CA GLU A 224 -23.31 13.81 14.21
C GLU A 224 -22.17 12.80 14.21
N TYR A 225 -21.31 12.97 13.23
CA TYR A 225 -20.01 12.34 13.21
C TYR A 225 -18.94 13.36 12.86
N GLU A 226 -17.77 13.19 13.44
CA GLU A 226 -16.62 14.04 13.22
C GLU A 226 -15.35 13.22 13.15
N GLY A 227 -14.35 13.76 12.49
CA GLY A 227 -13.06 13.09 12.43
C GLY A 227 -11.95 14.01 11.97
N ALA A 228 -10.76 13.60 12.33
CA ALA A 228 -9.53 14.21 11.84
C ALA A 228 -8.50 13.13 11.57
N ASP A 229 -7.80 13.29 10.47
CA ASP A 229 -6.71 12.42 10.13
C ASP A 229 -5.51 13.19 9.53
N VAL A 230 -4.32 12.67 9.80
CA VAL A 230 -3.06 13.18 9.26
C VAL A 230 -2.18 12.02 8.87
N SER A 231 -1.49 12.14 7.75
CA SER A 231 -0.45 11.21 7.36
C SER A 231 0.77 11.95 6.82
N HIS A 232 1.95 11.37 7.05
CA HIS A 232 3.22 11.86 6.55
C HIS A 232 4.08 10.72 6.07
N ALA A 233 4.76 10.91 4.95
CA ALA A 233 5.72 9.96 4.40
C ALA A 233 6.98 10.71 3.92
N ARG A 234 8.16 10.25 4.35
CA ARG A 234 9.44 10.88 4.06
C ARG A 234 10.58 9.88 4.01
N ARG A 235 11.51 10.08 3.08
CA ARG A 235 12.83 9.44 3.07
C ARG A 235 13.84 10.34 3.80
N ILE A 236 14.63 9.73 4.68
CA ILE A 236 15.69 10.38 5.45
C ILE A 236 16.96 9.54 5.30
N GLY A 237 17.83 9.94 4.37
CA GLY A 237 18.98 9.10 4.00
C GLY A 237 18.52 7.72 3.51
N ASN A 238 18.95 6.67 4.18
CA ASN A 238 18.58 5.30 3.87
C ASN A 238 17.29 4.81 4.58
N PHE A 239 16.60 5.69 5.31
CA PHE A 239 15.37 5.35 6.00
C PHE A 239 14.16 5.88 5.25
N ASP A 240 13.21 5.00 4.98
CA ASP A 240 11.85 5.35 4.61
C ASP A 240 10.98 5.29 5.85
N VAL A 241 10.27 6.37 6.14
CA VAL A 241 9.33 6.46 7.27
C VAL A 241 8.00 6.97 6.75
N SER A 242 6.92 6.26 7.05
CA SER A 242 5.57 6.77 6.85
C SER A 242 4.70 6.45 8.05
N GLY A 243 3.71 7.30 8.29
CA GLY A 243 2.76 7.08 9.37
C GLY A 243 1.53 7.94 9.25
N GLY A 244 0.49 7.57 9.99
CA GLY A 244 -0.78 8.27 10.05
C GLY A 244 -1.44 8.14 11.41
N LEU A 245 -2.24 9.14 11.73
CA LEU A 245 -3.10 9.20 12.90
C LEU A 245 -4.52 9.49 12.43
N ASN A 246 -5.51 8.77 12.97
CA ASN A 246 -6.93 9.04 12.78
C ASN A 246 -7.64 9.10 14.11
N LEU A 247 -8.44 10.13 14.27
CA LEU A 247 -9.41 10.31 15.36
C LEU A 247 -10.79 10.35 14.72
N PHE A 248 -11.74 9.60 15.27
CA PHE A 248 -13.09 9.54 14.75
C PHE A 248 -14.09 9.32 15.85
N SER A 249 -15.20 10.05 15.77
CA SER A 249 -16.33 9.99 16.67
C SER A 249 -17.61 10.03 15.85
N ASP A 250 -18.47 9.07 16.06
CA ASP A 250 -19.75 8.93 15.36
C ASP A 250 -20.82 8.51 16.38
N ASP A 251 -21.87 9.29 16.48
CA ASP A 251 -23.01 9.01 17.35
C ASP A 251 -24.04 8.08 16.70
N GLY A 252 -23.81 7.74 15.44
CA GLY A 252 -24.66 6.80 14.69
C GLY A 252 -26.04 7.35 14.32
N TYR A 253 -26.63 6.80 13.28
CA TYR A 253 -28.00 7.15 12.86
C TYR A 253 -29.06 6.27 13.51
N ARG A 254 -28.65 5.24 14.27
CA ARG A 254 -29.51 4.32 15.00
C ARG A 254 -29.41 4.57 16.50
N ASP A 255 -30.50 4.34 17.23
CA ASP A 255 -30.50 4.44 18.68
C ASP A 255 -29.47 3.47 19.30
N GLN A 256 -28.67 3.97 20.25
CA GLN A 256 -27.60 3.27 20.92
C GLN A 256 -26.43 2.83 19.99
N GLY A 257 -26.46 3.21 18.72
CA GLY A 257 -25.33 3.02 17.81
C GLY A 257 -24.26 4.08 18.03
N TYR A 258 -23.00 3.73 18.04
CA TYR A 258 -21.88 4.67 18.04
C TYR A 258 -20.59 4.01 17.57
N ASN A 259 -19.64 4.83 17.10
CA ASN A 259 -18.28 4.38 16.76
C ASN A 259 -17.26 5.44 17.17
N ARG A 260 -16.36 5.09 18.06
CA ARG A 260 -15.26 5.93 18.53
C ARG A 260 -13.95 5.19 18.24
N ARG A 261 -13.01 5.85 17.59
CA ARG A 261 -11.70 5.25 17.35
C ARG A 261 -10.56 6.24 17.40
N LEU A 262 -9.44 5.75 17.90
CA LEU A 262 -8.12 6.31 17.72
C LEU A 262 -7.28 5.25 17.01
N ARG A 263 -6.69 5.59 15.89
CA ARG A 263 -5.78 4.72 15.16
C ARG A 263 -4.47 5.42 14.91
N LEU A 264 -3.37 4.71 15.12
CA LEU A 264 -2.01 5.11 14.82
C LEU A 264 -1.35 3.99 14.06
N GLY A 265 -0.79 4.26 12.88
CA GLY A 265 -0.13 3.24 12.08
C GLY A 265 0.94 3.82 11.20
N GLY A 266 1.85 2.94 10.73
CA GLY A 266 2.90 3.35 9.83
C GLY A 266 3.86 2.24 9.49
N ASN A 267 4.88 2.60 8.73
CA ASN A 267 5.98 1.72 8.39
C ASN A 267 7.33 2.44 8.49
N MET A 268 8.36 1.65 8.75
CA MET A 268 9.75 2.08 8.71
C MET A 268 10.55 1.04 7.95
N THR A 269 11.33 1.48 6.96
CA THR A 269 12.19 0.62 6.16
C THR A 269 13.59 1.21 6.11
N TYR A 270 14.60 0.39 6.38
CA TYR A 270 15.99 0.74 6.15
C TYR A 270 16.49 0.07 4.87
N HIS A 271 17.09 0.85 3.99
CA HIS A 271 17.71 0.40 2.75
C HIS A 271 19.21 0.25 2.96
N HIS A 272 19.69 -0.98 2.93
CA HIS A 272 21.11 -1.26 3.06
C HIS A 272 21.68 -1.63 1.68
N PRO A 273 22.35 -0.69 1.00
CA PRO A 273 23.00 -0.98 -0.27
C PRO A 273 24.20 -1.91 -0.05
N MET A 274 24.28 -2.95 -0.86
CA MET A 274 25.37 -3.92 -0.81
C MET A 274 26.19 -3.82 -2.10
N LYS A 275 27.37 -4.45 -2.08
CA LYS A 275 28.21 -4.56 -3.30
C LYS A 275 27.46 -5.26 -4.44
N GLU A 276 27.88 -5.02 -5.68
CA GLU A 276 27.32 -5.62 -6.91
C GLU A 276 25.82 -5.30 -7.13
N GLY A 277 25.35 -4.13 -6.68
CA GLY A 277 23.96 -3.72 -6.85
C GLY A 277 22.94 -4.52 -6.03
N LYS A 278 23.38 -5.40 -5.14
CA LYS A 278 22.52 -6.12 -4.22
C LYS A 278 21.89 -5.15 -3.22
N LEU A 279 20.63 -5.36 -2.90
CA LEU A 279 19.89 -4.51 -1.98
C LEU A 279 19.26 -5.35 -0.86
N LEU A 280 19.47 -4.91 0.35
CA LEU A 280 18.86 -5.46 1.53
C LEU A 280 17.96 -4.42 2.19
N ASN A 281 16.65 -4.67 2.20
CA ASN A 281 15.67 -3.83 2.86
C ASN A 281 15.10 -4.57 4.06
N TYR A 282 15.10 -3.93 5.21
CA TYR A 282 14.45 -4.48 6.40
C TYR A 282 13.76 -3.39 7.20
N GLY A 283 12.75 -3.78 7.93
CA GLY A 283 11.94 -2.83 8.66
C GLY A 283 10.75 -3.49 9.33
N PHE A 284 9.77 -2.69 9.64
CA PHE A 284 8.52 -3.16 10.23
C PHE A 284 7.35 -2.27 9.83
N ASN A 285 6.16 -2.87 9.77
CA ASN A 285 4.89 -2.17 9.78
C ASN A 285 4.31 -2.27 11.20
N PHE A 286 3.58 -1.25 11.62
CA PHE A 286 2.87 -1.28 12.88
C PHE A 286 1.48 -0.65 12.74
N ASN A 287 0.56 -1.08 13.57
CA ASN A 287 -0.75 -0.47 13.67
C ASN A 287 -1.27 -0.65 15.12
N TYR A 288 -1.82 0.42 15.65
CA TYR A 288 -2.53 0.46 16.91
C TYR A 288 -3.92 1.05 16.70
N LEU A 289 -4.91 0.35 17.19
CA LEU A 289 -6.30 0.77 17.17
C LEU A 289 -6.87 0.67 18.58
N ALA A 290 -7.36 1.79 19.10
CA ALA A 290 -8.26 1.80 20.25
C ALA A 290 -9.65 2.14 19.73
N ASP A 291 -10.60 1.21 19.85
CA ASP A 291 -11.95 1.43 19.36
C ASP A 291 -13.02 1.06 20.40
N LYS A 292 -14.13 1.76 20.30
CA LYS A 292 -15.34 1.47 21.01
C LYS A 292 -16.51 1.70 20.07
N TYR A 293 -17.29 0.67 19.83
CA TYR A 293 -18.49 0.80 19.01
C TYR A 293 -19.64 -0.03 19.58
N ALA A 294 -20.86 0.39 19.28
CA ALA A 294 -22.06 -0.40 19.49
C ALA A 294 -22.93 -0.33 18.24
N ASP A 295 -23.60 -1.41 17.97
CA ASP A 295 -24.57 -1.56 16.91
C ASP A 295 -25.52 -2.69 17.25
N PHE A 296 -26.62 -2.83 16.52
CA PHE A 296 -27.54 -3.94 16.68
C PHE A 296 -27.97 -4.49 15.31
N PHE A 297 -28.31 -5.76 15.28
CA PHE A 297 -28.80 -6.44 14.08
C PHE A 297 -30.25 -6.90 14.18
N ILE A 298 -30.85 -6.86 15.39
CA ILE A 298 -32.27 -7.13 15.63
C ILE A 298 -32.94 -5.86 16.10
N TRP A 299 -33.83 -5.33 15.30
CA TRP A 299 -34.62 -4.15 15.61
C TRP A 299 -35.84 -4.50 16.46
N ARG A 300 -36.43 -3.52 17.11
CA ARG A 300 -37.54 -3.67 18.05
C ARG A 300 -38.79 -4.18 17.35
N SER A 301 -39.11 -3.64 16.18
CA SER A 301 -40.26 -4.03 15.39
C SER A 301 -40.07 -3.65 13.90
N PRO A 302 -40.89 -4.14 12.97
CA PRO A 302 -40.84 -3.73 11.56
C PRO A 302 -41.04 -2.23 11.30
N VAL A 303 -41.61 -1.50 12.23
CA VAL A 303 -41.81 -0.04 12.15
C VAL A 303 -40.80 0.77 12.95
N GLU A 304 -40.16 0.13 13.94
CA GLU A 304 -39.11 0.74 14.78
C GLU A 304 -37.74 0.15 14.43
N VAL A 305 -37.36 0.28 13.17
CA VAL A 305 -36.15 -0.33 12.59
C VAL A 305 -34.85 0.32 13.06
N TYR A 306 -34.93 1.51 13.63
CA TYR A 306 -33.78 2.26 14.15
C TYR A 306 -33.53 2.03 15.64
N GLN A 307 -34.39 1.25 16.30
CA GLN A 307 -34.29 0.95 17.72
C GLN A 307 -33.95 -0.52 17.94
N PRO A 308 -33.03 -0.84 18.87
CA PRO A 308 -32.69 -2.22 19.15
C PRO A 308 -33.82 -2.98 19.86
N SER A 309 -33.89 -4.27 19.59
CA SER A 309 -34.59 -5.20 20.47
C SER A 309 -33.89 -5.22 21.83
N SER A 310 -34.66 -5.43 22.92
CA SER A 310 -34.12 -5.45 24.27
C SER A 310 -32.99 -6.45 24.54
N ILE A 311 -32.80 -7.43 23.63
CA ILE A 311 -31.81 -8.52 23.77
C ILE A 311 -30.66 -8.41 22.77
N ALA A 312 -30.60 -7.40 21.92
CA ALA A 312 -29.75 -7.41 20.73
C ALA A 312 -28.78 -6.22 20.61
N ASN A 313 -28.53 -5.50 21.70
CA ASN A 313 -27.50 -4.46 21.69
C ASN A 313 -26.12 -5.10 21.86
N MET A 314 -25.28 -4.96 20.84
CA MET A 314 -23.91 -5.46 20.84
C MET A 314 -22.91 -4.32 20.84
N GLY A 315 -22.10 -4.26 21.87
CA GLY A 315 -21.01 -3.30 21.98
C GLY A 315 -19.67 -4.00 22.07
N ARG A 316 -18.66 -3.35 21.50
CA ARG A 316 -17.25 -3.73 21.63
C ARG A 316 -16.45 -2.55 22.15
N LYS A 317 -15.52 -2.85 23.04
CA LYS A 317 -14.42 -1.95 23.40
C LYS A 317 -13.14 -2.76 23.39
N GLY A 318 -12.13 -2.28 22.71
CA GLY A 318 -10.88 -3.02 22.62
C GLY A 318 -9.71 -2.19 22.14
N ASN A 319 -8.54 -2.77 22.33
CA ASN A 319 -7.30 -2.32 21.77
C ASN A 319 -6.75 -3.43 20.89
N THR A 320 -6.32 -3.08 19.69
CA THR A 320 -5.65 -4.00 18.76
C THR A 320 -4.30 -3.40 18.42
N PHE A 321 -3.26 -4.19 18.55
CA PHE A 321 -1.92 -3.81 18.18
C PHE A 321 -1.29 -4.93 17.38
N TYR A 322 -0.62 -4.59 16.29
CA TYR A 322 0.28 -5.50 15.61
C TYR A 322 1.55 -4.79 15.17
N ILE A 323 2.62 -5.55 15.12
CA ILE A 323 3.90 -5.21 14.52
C ILE A 323 4.31 -6.34 13.60
N ASP A 324 4.75 -5.99 12.42
CA ASP A 324 5.08 -6.93 11.35
C ASP A 324 6.47 -6.61 10.83
N PRO A 325 7.51 -7.25 11.38
CA PRO A 325 8.86 -7.12 10.87
C PRO A 325 9.00 -7.83 9.52
N PHE A 326 9.80 -7.26 8.63
CA PHE A 326 10.08 -7.83 7.33
C PHE A 326 11.54 -7.66 6.94
N PHE A 327 11.95 -8.53 6.03
CA PHE A 327 13.28 -8.58 5.48
C PHE A 327 13.18 -8.95 3.99
N ASN A 328 13.72 -8.10 3.11
CA ASN A 328 13.73 -8.32 1.68
C ASN A 328 15.16 -8.23 1.16
N PHE A 329 15.64 -9.29 0.53
CA PHE A 329 16.93 -9.31 -0.15
C PHE A 329 16.68 -9.43 -1.66
N THR A 330 17.28 -8.53 -2.44
CA THR A 330 17.21 -8.55 -3.90
C THR A 330 18.61 -8.62 -4.49
N ASN A 331 18.82 -9.56 -5.38
CA ASN A 331 20.06 -9.71 -6.13
C ASN A 331 19.76 -9.55 -7.64
N PRO A 332 20.10 -8.39 -8.24
CA PRO A 332 19.83 -8.13 -9.64
C PRO A 332 20.70 -8.95 -10.59
N THR A 333 21.87 -9.44 -10.15
CA THR A 333 22.79 -10.21 -11.00
C THR A 333 22.18 -11.53 -11.48
N ASN A 334 21.45 -12.22 -10.62
CA ASN A 334 20.76 -13.46 -10.94
C ASN A 334 19.23 -13.36 -10.91
N ASN A 335 18.71 -12.12 -10.85
CA ASN A 335 17.28 -11.80 -10.82
C ASN A 335 16.52 -12.55 -9.71
N THR A 336 17.11 -12.67 -8.52
CA THR A 336 16.46 -13.31 -7.37
C THR A 336 16.04 -12.30 -6.33
N SER A 337 14.87 -12.56 -5.72
CA SER A 337 14.35 -11.79 -4.59
C SER A 337 13.85 -12.74 -3.51
N HIS A 338 14.24 -12.49 -2.28
CA HIS A 338 13.84 -13.26 -1.10
C HIS A 338 13.14 -12.33 -0.11
N LYS A 339 11.94 -12.69 0.28
CA LYS A 339 11.14 -11.93 1.24
C LYS A 339 10.78 -12.80 2.43
N ILE A 340 11.15 -12.35 3.62
CA ILE A 340 10.74 -12.94 4.89
C ILE A 340 9.84 -11.92 5.59
N LYS A 341 8.70 -12.39 6.05
CA LYS A 341 7.71 -11.59 6.76
C LYS A 341 7.04 -12.49 7.79
N THR A 342 6.81 -12.00 8.99
CA THR A 342 6.20 -12.77 10.10
C THR A 342 4.70 -12.50 10.22
#